data_177356fa69f5e404a7462f7db7bc1f77
#
_entry.id   177356fa69f5e404a7462f7db7bc1f77
#
_cell.length_a   1.000
_cell.length_b   1.000
_cell.length_c   1.000
_cell.angle_alpha   90.00
_cell.angle_beta   90.00
_cell.angle_gamma   90.00
#
_symmetry.space_group_name_H-M   'P 1'
#
loop_
_entity.id
_entity.type
_entity.pdbx_description
1 polymer ?
#
loop_
_entity_poly.entity_id
_entity_poly.type
_entity_poly.pdbx_seq_one_letter_code
_entity_poly.pdbx_strand_id
1 'polypeptide(L)'
;MKLYYFLLLFSWGLSAQINVVPQPNEVRYHKGTCAIDTPITYFKDTQIAHPEGYQLLIQPKKIVAKYATEAGKYYAEQTLKQLVFQAKKERKKSLPCLTITDAPRFAYRALMVDPARHYWKIDDLKKYIDVMSQYKFNYLHLHLNDDQGWRIEIKKYPKLTEIGSKRKNFEGSKRNNEGFYTQEQMKELVSYALERNVQLIPEFDIPGHNDAAVAAYPFLSCNDTIVEVRTTAGVSKNLLCVSKESVYTFVDDVISELSEVFPCKYFHIGGDEAPLDKWLENTEVQQLKKKLQTTDDQQLMSYFFKRVNESLVKNGKQPLIWMELEVPTYPANSIMFLWRMRTTPKVLERALKDNFKVICSPGEYAYFDYPQAKDDLPNVGWMPTLSLQRVYEFNPAFTLTAQQEKQHILGVEATIWGESVKDLFRAFYMTYPRALALSEVGWTQMPQRSWQTFVDRLEGQLSYLWHQGVNYRVPVELAN
;
A
#
# COMPACT_ATOMS: atom_id res chain seq x y z
N MET A 1 -45.13 -6.58 54.71
CA MET A 1 -44.79 -6.60 53.26
C MET A 1 -43.26 -6.44 53.12
N LYS A 2 -42.51 -7.54 52.94
CA LYS A 2 -41.04 -7.49 52.79
C LYS A 2 -40.73 -7.48 51.30
N LEU A 3 -40.11 -6.37 50.84
CA LEU A 3 -39.65 -6.18 49.45
C LEU A 3 -38.30 -6.90 49.32
N TYR A 4 -38.22 -7.97 48.52
CA TYR A 4 -36.98 -8.60 48.13
C TYR A 4 -36.42 -7.88 46.90
N TYR A 5 -35.31 -7.17 47.05
CA TYR A 5 -34.51 -6.67 45.93
C TYR A 5 -33.71 -7.83 45.35
N PHE A 6 -34.06 -8.24 44.14
CA PHE A 6 -33.20 -9.11 43.31
C PHE A 6 -32.09 -8.27 42.69
N LEU A 7 -30.89 -8.32 43.26
CA LEU A 7 -29.69 -7.82 42.59
C LEU A 7 -29.33 -8.81 41.48
N LEU A 8 -29.62 -8.43 40.23
CA LEU A 8 -29.05 -9.04 39.04
C LEU A 8 -27.58 -8.64 38.95
N LEU A 9 -26.70 -9.48 39.45
CA LEU A 9 -25.26 -9.40 39.18
C LEU A 9 -25.03 -9.75 37.70
N PHE A 10 -24.94 -8.73 36.85
CA PHE A 10 -24.32 -8.89 35.54
C PHE A 10 -22.82 -9.15 35.77
N SER A 11 -22.43 -10.42 35.79
CA SER A 11 -21.04 -10.80 35.68
C SER A 11 -20.58 -10.45 34.24
N TRP A 12 -19.94 -9.29 34.09
CA TRP A 12 -19.10 -9.04 32.92
C TRP A 12 -17.95 -10.04 33.02
N GLY A 13 -18.10 -11.17 32.36
CA GLY A 13 -17.00 -12.08 32.13
C GLY A 13 -15.98 -11.29 31.30
N LEU A 14 -14.81 -10.99 31.86
CA LEU A 14 -13.62 -10.62 31.12
C LEU A 14 -13.38 -11.72 30.07
N SER A 15 -13.89 -11.53 28.87
CA SER A 15 -13.57 -12.38 27.73
C SER A 15 -12.06 -12.24 27.53
N ALA A 16 -11.32 -13.31 27.78
CA ALA A 16 -9.88 -13.30 27.56
C ALA A 16 -9.62 -12.91 26.10
N GLN A 17 -9.08 -11.73 25.90
CA GLN A 17 -8.83 -11.19 24.56
C GLN A 17 -7.71 -11.98 23.90
N ILE A 18 -7.93 -12.43 22.65
CA ILE A 18 -6.86 -13.07 21.86
C ILE A 18 -5.87 -12.02 21.39
N ASN A 19 -4.57 -12.34 21.43
CA ASN A 19 -3.51 -11.47 20.94
C ASN A 19 -3.26 -11.72 19.44
N VAL A 20 -4.16 -11.25 18.61
CA VAL A 20 -4.11 -11.34 17.15
C VAL A 20 -4.32 -9.95 16.53
N VAL A 21 -3.50 -9.59 15.54
CA VAL A 21 -3.63 -8.38 14.73
C VAL A 21 -3.58 -8.76 13.24
N PRO A 22 -4.50 -8.27 12.40
CA PRO A 22 -5.68 -7.48 12.75
C PRO A 22 -6.68 -8.29 13.59
N GLN A 23 -7.42 -7.57 14.45
CA GLN A 23 -8.46 -8.19 15.30
C GLN A 23 -9.51 -8.88 14.42
N PRO A 24 -9.80 -10.18 14.66
CA PRO A 24 -10.86 -10.87 13.96
C PRO A 24 -12.23 -10.28 14.29
N ASN A 25 -13.14 -10.33 13.30
CA ASN A 25 -14.47 -9.75 13.43
C ASN A 25 -15.36 -10.47 14.45
N GLU A 26 -15.20 -11.78 14.61
CA GLU A 26 -15.95 -12.54 15.61
C GLU A 26 -15.08 -13.63 16.24
N VAL A 27 -15.11 -13.69 17.58
CA VAL A 27 -14.44 -14.73 18.38
C VAL A 27 -15.40 -15.27 19.40
N ARG A 28 -15.69 -16.57 19.35
CA ARG A 28 -16.53 -17.29 20.33
C ARG A 28 -15.69 -18.33 21.07
N TYR A 29 -15.61 -18.20 22.38
CA TYR A 29 -14.92 -19.18 23.24
C TYR A 29 -15.80 -20.39 23.55
N HIS A 30 -15.16 -21.55 23.68
CA HIS A 30 -15.77 -22.82 24.06
C HIS A 30 -15.03 -23.42 25.24
N LYS A 31 -15.65 -24.39 25.93
CA LYS A 31 -14.99 -25.13 27.02
C LYS A 31 -13.86 -26.01 26.47
N GLY A 32 -12.74 -26.06 27.19
CA GLY A 32 -11.62 -26.95 26.91
C GLY A 32 -10.42 -26.24 26.25
N THR A 33 -9.40 -27.02 25.97
CA THR A 33 -8.15 -26.58 25.34
C THR A 33 -7.72 -27.58 24.26
N CYS A 34 -6.91 -27.12 23.31
CA CYS A 34 -6.32 -27.93 22.23
C CYS A 34 -4.80 -27.82 22.29
N ALA A 35 -4.06 -28.90 22.14
CA ALA A 35 -2.61 -28.87 22.11
C ALA A 35 -2.10 -28.00 20.94
N ILE A 36 -1.02 -27.21 21.16
CA ILE A 36 -0.51 -26.25 20.16
C ILE A 36 0.10 -26.91 18.93
N ASP A 37 0.48 -28.16 19.01
CA ASP A 37 1.04 -28.98 17.94
C ASP A 37 -0.01 -29.80 17.18
N THR A 38 -1.30 -29.64 17.53
CA THR A 38 -2.38 -30.29 16.80
C THR A 38 -2.40 -29.87 15.34
N PRO A 39 -2.32 -30.82 14.38
CA PRO A 39 -2.36 -30.48 12.95
C PRO A 39 -3.66 -29.79 12.56
N ILE A 40 -3.54 -28.79 11.70
CA ILE A 40 -4.69 -28.12 11.09
C ILE A 40 -5.24 -28.93 9.93
N THR A 41 -6.56 -29.05 9.84
CA THR A 41 -7.28 -29.65 8.71
C THR A 41 -8.02 -28.55 7.96
N TYR A 42 -8.00 -28.64 6.62
CA TYR A 42 -8.53 -27.61 5.73
C TYR A 42 -9.76 -28.09 5.00
N PHE A 43 -10.82 -27.25 4.95
CA PHE A 43 -12.04 -27.51 4.19
C PHE A 43 -12.44 -26.28 3.38
N LYS A 44 -12.54 -26.43 2.06
CA LYS A 44 -13.12 -25.40 1.23
C LYS A 44 -14.63 -25.36 1.46
N ASP A 45 -15.17 -24.19 1.80
CA ASP A 45 -16.57 -23.99 2.12
C ASP A 45 -17.13 -22.85 1.27
N THR A 46 -17.94 -23.21 0.29
CA THR A 46 -18.54 -22.26 -0.68
C THR A 46 -19.66 -21.42 -0.07
N GLN A 47 -20.08 -21.70 1.17
CA GLN A 47 -21.08 -20.90 1.88
C GLN A 47 -20.44 -19.66 2.56
N ILE A 48 -19.12 -19.61 2.67
CA ILE A 48 -18.43 -18.41 3.14
C ILE A 48 -18.49 -17.35 2.03
N ALA A 49 -19.26 -16.30 2.28
CA ALA A 49 -19.64 -15.31 1.26
C ALA A 49 -18.46 -14.48 0.74
N HIS A 50 -17.50 -14.14 1.62
CA HIS A 50 -16.36 -13.29 1.23
C HIS A 50 -15.21 -14.15 0.68
N PRO A 51 -14.61 -13.83 -0.48
CA PRO A 51 -13.51 -14.61 -1.06
C PRO A 51 -12.31 -14.82 -0.12
N GLU A 52 -11.97 -13.82 0.67
CA GLU A 52 -10.90 -13.88 1.67
C GLU A 52 -11.41 -14.33 3.05
N GLY A 53 -12.68 -14.73 3.16
CA GLY A 53 -13.30 -15.16 4.40
C GLY A 53 -12.86 -16.54 4.84
N TYR A 54 -12.83 -16.74 6.17
CA TYR A 54 -12.52 -18.03 6.79
C TYR A 54 -13.23 -18.21 8.13
N GLN A 55 -13.31 -19.46 8.57
CA GLN A 55 -13.69 -19.86 9.90
C GLN A 55 -12.62 -20.79 10.47
N LEU A 56 -12.01 -20.40 11.61
CA LEU A 56 -11.02 -21.21 12.31
C LEU A 56 -11.66 -21.79 13.59
N LEU A 57 -11.77 -23.12 13.66
CA LEU A 57 -12.34 -23.86 14.77
C LEU A 57 -11.22 -24.57 15.52
N ILE A 58 -11.01 -24.21 16.79
CA ILE A 58 -10.08 -24.87 17.71
C ILE A 58 -10.91 -25.66 18.72
N GLN A 59 -10.79 -26.99 18.66
CA GLN A 59 -11.55 -27.95 19.48
C GLN A 59 -10.58 -28.88 20.21
N PRO A 60 -10.99 -29.63 21.27
CA PRO A 60 -10.06 -30.33 22.17
C PRO A 60 -9.03 -31.25 21.49
N LYS A 61 -9.31 -31.78 20.32
CA LYS A 61 -8.42 -32.74 19.62
C LYS A 61 -8.23 -32.43 18.14
N LYS A 62 -8.70 -31.28 17.64
CA LYS A 62 -8.57 -30.90 16.26
C LYS A 62 -8.62 -29.39 16.07
N ILE A 63 -7.89 -28.94 15.02
CA ILE A 63 -7.96 -27.58 14.50
C ILE A 63 -8.45 -27.66 13.07
N VAL A 64 -9.49 -26.91 12.73
CA VAL A 64 -10.10 -26.91 11.41
C VAL A 64 -10.16 -25.48 10.88
N ALA A 65 -9.67 -25.25 9.66
CA ALA A 65 -9.91 -24.04 8.90
C ALA A 65 -10.89 -24.33 7.76
N LYS A 66 -12.04 -23.69 7.80
CA LYS A 66 -12.94 -23.58 6.65
C LYS A 66 -12.67 -22.27 5.92
N TYR A 67 -12.64 -22.27 4.60
CA TYR A 67 -12.25 -21.11 3.82
C TYR A 67 -12.99 -21.05 2.47
N ALA A 68 -13.21 -19.82 1.97
CA ALA A 68 -13.84 -19.60 0.66
C ALA A 68 -12.86 -19.86 -0.51
N THR A 69 -11.68 -19.27 -0.44
CA THR A 69 -10.61 -19.42 -1.45
C THR A 69 -9.25 -19.61 -0.76
N GLU A 70 -8.18 -19.88 -1.54
CA GLU A 70 -6.83 -20.03 -0.97
C GLU A 70 -6.37 -18.80 -0.16
N ALA A 71 -6.87 -17.60 -0.48
CA ALA A 71 -6.64 -16.40 0.33
C ALA A 71 -7.20 -16.55 1.77
N GLY A 72 -8.44 -17.01 1.91
CA GLY A 72 -9.04 -17.27 3.22
C GLY A 72 -8.29 -18.34 4.01
N LYS A 73 -7.81 -19.38 3.32
CA LYS A 73 -6.94 -20.41 3.93
C LYS A 73 -5.65 -19.79 4.47
N TYR A 74 -4.96 -19.00 3.64
CA TYR A 74 -3.73 -18.31 4.04
C TYR A 74 -3.95 -17.45 5.30
N TYR A 75 -5.03 -16.66 5.35
CA TYR A 75 -5.31 -15.80 6.49
C TYR A 75 -5.72 -16.56 7.76
N ALA A 76 -6.40 -17.69 7.63
CA ALA A 76 -6.65 -18.58 8.76
C ALA A 76 -5.35 -19.11 9.37
N GLU A 77 -4.38 -19.47 8.52
CA GLU A 77 -3.04 -19.90 8.95
C GLU A 77 -2.28 -18.78 9.66
N GLN A 78 -2.30 -17.54 9.13
CA GLN A 78 -1.64 -16.42 9.79
C GLN A 78 -2.24 -16.14 11.18
N THR A 79 -3.56 -16.22 11.31
CA THR A 79 -4.24 -16.07 12.59
C THR A 79 -3.82 -17.18 13.56
N LEU A 80 -3.78 -18.43 13.13
CA LEU A 80 -3.33 -19.55 13.96
C LEU A 80 -1.86 -19.42 14.37
N LYS A 81 -0.97 -18.97 13.45
CA LYS A 81 0.45 -18.75 13.76
C LYS A 81 0.63 -17.73 14.90
N GLN A 82 -0.12 -16.62 14.88
CA GLN A 82 -0.07 -15.62 15.96
C GLN A 82 -0.55 -16.22 17.30
N LEU A 83 -1.66 -16.97 17.30
CA LEU A 83 -2.17 -17.65 18.50
C LEU A 83 -1.16 -18.65 19.08
N VAL A 84 -0.53 -19.46 18.23
CA VAL A 84 0.49 -20.44 18.65
C VAL A 84 1.74 -19.74 19.18
N PHE A 85 2.20 -18.66 18.51
CA PHE A 85 3.33 -17.88 19.00
C PHE A 85 3.07 -17.31 20.38
N GLN A 86 1.89 -16.71 20.60
CA GLN A 86 1.53 -16.14 21.88
C GLN A 86 1.48 -17.20 22.98
N ALA A 87 0.88 -18.37 22.71
CA ALA A 87 0.86 -19.49 23.67
C ALA A 87 2.29 -19.94 24.02
N LYS A 88 3.18 -20.06 23.05
CA LYS A 88 4.61 -20.41 23.28
C LYS A 88 5.32 -19.36 24.12
N LYS A 89 5.14 -18.06 23.83
CA LYS A 89 5.68 -16.94 24.61
C LYS A 89 5.27 -17.05 26.09
N GLU A 90 4.00 -17.39 26.33
CA GLU A 90 3.43 -17.57 27.66
C GLU A 90 3.74 -18.96 28.28
N ARG A 91 4.59 -19.77 27.64
CA ARG A 91 4.94 -21.15 28.05
C ARG A 91 3.73 -22.08 28.20
N LYS A 92 2.62 -21.78 27.51
CA LYS A 92 1.45 -22.63 27.43
C LYS A 92 1.65 -23.74 26.38
N LYS A 93 1.15 -24.94 26.65
CA LYS A 93 1.20 -26.08 25.71
C LYS A 93 -0.13 -26.29 25.00
N SER A 94 -1.10 -25.41 25.20
CA SER A 94 -2.43 -25.51 24.60
C SER A 94 -3.02 -24.14 24.28
N LEU A 95 -3.89 -24.10 23.27
CA LEU A 95 -4.75 -22.99 22.93
C LEU A 95 -6.13 -23.17 23.58
N PRO A 96 -6.86 -22.09 23.90
CA PRO A 96 -8.26 -22.21 24.30
C PRO A 96 -9.08 -22.72 23.10
N CYS A 97 -10.12 -23.50 23.40
CA CYS A 97 -11.11 -23.87 22.39
C CYS A 97 -11.93 -22.62 22.01
N LEU A 98 -11.98 -22.33 20.71
CA LEU A 98 -12.70 -21.16 20.19
C LEU A 98 -13.10 -21.37 18.72
N THR A 99 -14.00 -20.52 18.27
CA THR A 99 -14.32 -20.33 16.84
C THR A 99 -14.04 -18.88 16.48
N ILE A 100 -13.26 -18.67 15.41
CA ILE A 100 -13.06 -17.37 14.78
C ILE A 100 -13.80 -17.38 13.45
N THR A 101 -14.68 -16.38 13.21
CA THR A 101 -15.28 -16.13 11.89
C THR A 101 -14.82 -14.76 11.42
N ASP A 102 -14.16 -14.71 10.26
CA ASP A 102 -13.43 -13.51 9.88
C ASP A 102 -13.41 -13.27 8.36
N ALA A 103 -13.40 -12.00 7.99
CA ALA A 103 -13.28 -11.52 6.62
C ALA A 103 -12.89 -10.04 6.63
N PRO A 104 -12.21 -9.50 5.61
CA PRO A 104 -11.79 -8.11 5.59
C PRO A 104 -12.95 -7.13 5.42
N ARG A 105 -12.77 -5.90 5.94
CA ARG A 105 -13.64 -4.75 5.67
C ARG A 105 -13.49 -4.26 4.25
N PHE A 106 -12.25 -4.15 3.77
CA PHE A 106 -11.93 -3.67 2.43
C PHE A 106 -11.18 -4.71 1.60
N ALA A 107 -11.44 -4.73 0.30
CA ALA A 107 -10.81 -5.64 -0.65
C ALA A 107 -9.34 -5.27 -0.93
N TYR A 108 -8.96 -3.99 -0.81
CA TYR A 108 -7.62 -3.49 -1.06
C TYR A 108 -6.96 -3.05 0.24
N ARG A 109 -5.83 -3.64 0.57
CA ARG A 109 -5.03 -3.35 1.79
C ARG A 109 -3.57 -3.42 1.40
N ALA A 110 -2.94 -2.26 1.27
CA ALA A 110 -1.62 -2.19 0.66
C ALA A 110 -0.59 -1.43 1.50
N LEU A 111 0.65 -1.72 1.20
CA LEU A 111 1.81 -0.89 1.51
C LEU A 111 2.49 -0.53 0.18
N MET A 112 3.04 0.68 0.06
CA MET A 112 3.87 1.12 -1.04
C MET A 112 5.30 1.29 -0.56
N VAL A 113 6.26 0.91 -1.39
CA VAL A 113 7.68 1.18 -1.20
C VAL A 113 8.28 1.86 -2.42
N ASP A 114 9.27 2.70 -2.19
CA ASP A 114 9.90 3.55 -3.20
C ASP A 114 11.37 3.16 -3.43
N PRO A 115 11.63 2.13 -4.23
CA PRO A 115 12.98 1.80 -4.67
C PRO A 115 13.57 2.81 -5.67
N ALA A 116 12.76 3.72 -6.25
CA ALA A 116 13.26 4.72 -7.17
C ALA A 116 14.22 5.69 -6.46
N ARG A 117 13.87 6.18 -5.28
CA ARG A 117 14.74 7.06 -4.49
C ARG A 117 15.89 6.29 -3.86
N HIS A 118 15.66 5.08 -3.31
CA HIS A 118 16.73 4.21 -2.82
C HIS A 118 16.46 2.76 -3.20
N TYR A 119 17.36 2.21 -4.03
CA TYR A 119 17.24 0.82 -4.50
C TYR A 119 17.32 -0.19 -3.35
N TRP A 120 16.37 -1.12 -3.32
CA TRP A 120 16.34 -2.24 -2.39
C TRP A 120 16.67 -3.55 -3.12
N LYS A 121 17.39 -4.44 -2.45
CA LYS A 121 17.65 -5.78 -3.01
C LYS A 121 16.37 -6.61 -3.06
N ILE A 122 16.31 -7.55 -3.97
CA ILE A 122 15.17 -8.49 -4.08
C ILE A 122 14.89 -9.20 -2.74
N ASP A 123 15.93 -9.61 -2.01
CA ASP A 123 15.78 -10.29 -0.71
C ASP A 123 15.16 -9.36 0.35
N ASP A 124 15.42 -8.06 0.28
CA ASP A 124 14.79 -7.06 1.15
C ASP A 124 13.29 -6.95 0.84
N LEU A 125 12.91 -6.92 -0.45
CA LEU A 125 11.51 -6.94 -0.86
C LEU A 125 10.81 -8.24 -0.45
N LYS A 126 11.45 -9.40 -0.62
CA LYS A 126 10.91 -10.69 -0.15
C LYS A 126 10.64 -10.67 1.36
N LYS A 127 11.60 -10.17 2.15
CA LYS A 127 11.43 -10.07 3.60
C LYS A 127 10.33 -9.09 4.01
N TYR A 128 10.18 -7.98 3.28
CA TYR A 128 9.10 -7.04 3.50
C TYR A 128 7.71 -7.66 3.20
N ILE A 129 7.61 -8.42 2.10
CA ILE A 129 6.41 -9.19 1.73
C ILE A 129 6.07 -10.25 2.81
N ASP A 130 7.06 -10.96 3.32
CA ASP A 130 6.85 -11.96 4.39
C ASP A 130 6.17 -11.35 5.61
N VAL A 131 6.61 -10.17 6.03
CA VAL A 131 6.07 -9.54 7.24
C VAL A 131 4.70 -8.93 6.99
N MET A 132 4.52 -8.17 5.90
CA MET A 132 3.24 -7.51 5.62
C MET A 132 2.09 -8.51 5.41
N SER A 133 2.37 -9.63 4.76
CA SER A 133 1.37 -10.66 4.46
C SER A 133 0.78 -11.31 5.72
N GLN A 134 1.56 -11.42 6.80
CA GLN A 134 1.13 -11.97 8.09
C GLN A 134 0.10 -11.07 8.78
N TYR A 135 0.11 -9.77 8.44
CA TYR A 135 -0.87 -8.78 8.91
C TYR A 135 -1.98 -8.53 7.90
N LYS A 136 -2.15 -9.46 6.94
CA LYS A 136 -3.25 -9.52 5.97
C LYS A 136 -3.30 -8.37 4.96
N PHE A 137 -2.16 -7.73 4.69
CA PHE A 137 -2.01 -6.90 3.49
C PHE A 137 -1.97 -7.80 2.26
N ASN A 138 -2.64 -7.38 1.18
CA ASN A 138 -2.78 -8.20 -0.04
C ASN A 138 -2.24 -7.53 -1.31
N TYR A 139 -1.71 -6.31 -1.21
CA TYR A 139 -1.00 -5.65 -2.30
C TYR A 139 0.29 -5.00 -1.79
N LEU A 140 1.35 -5.11 -2.58
CA LEU A 140 2.56 -4.29 -2.46
C LEU A 140 2.69 -3.45 -3.72
N HIS A 141 2.61 -2.14 -3.56
CA HIS A 141 2.78 -1.15 -4.60
C HIS A 141 4.27 -0.78 -4.70
N LEU A 142 4.84 -0.87 -5.90
CA LEU A 142 6.25 -0.63 -6.19
C LEU A 142 6.40 0.63 -7.05
N HIS A 143 6.93 1.70 -6.47
CA HIS A 143 7.26 2.94 -7.17
C HIS A 143 8.60 2.77 -7.90
N LEU A 144 8.56 2.38 -9.20
CA LEU A 144 9.70 1.84 -9.92
C LEU A 144 10.51 2.90 -10.67
N ASN A 145 9.98 4.11 -10.86
CA ASN A 145 10.70 5.23 -11.44
C ASN A 145 10.35 6.54 -10.75
N ASP A 146 11.33 7.42 -10.74
CA ASP A 146 11.21 8.81 -10.34
C ASP A 146 12.36 9.63 -10.90
N ASP A 147 12.42 10.93 -10.60
CA ASP A 147 13.52 11.84 -10.99
C ASP A 147 14.90 11.30 -10.58
N GLN A 148 14.94 10.55 -9.46
CA GLN A 148 16.16 10.07 -8.83
C GLN A 148 16.55 8.65 -9.24
N GLY A 149 15.73 7.95 -10.01
CA GLY A 149 16.10 6.61 -10.44
C GLY A 149 15.04 5.86 -11.22
N TRP A 150 15.50 5.04 -12.15
CA TRP A 150 14.71 4.04 -12.87
C TRP A 150 15.11 2.64 -12.43
N ARG A 151 14.16 1.81 -11.97
CA ARG A 151 14.50 0.57 -11.24
C ARG A 151 14.09 -0.73 -11.91
N ILE A 152 13.50 -0.69 -13.10
CA ILE A 152 13.04 -1.90 -13.79
C ILE A 152 13.61 -1.97 -15.22
N GLU A 153 14.07 -3.16 -15.62
CA GLU A 153 14.52 -3.40 -16.97
C GLU A 153 13.37 -3.29 -17.98
N ILE A 154 13.61 -2.49 -19.03
CA ILE A 154 12.77 -2.43 -20.22
C ILE A 154 13.67 -2.80 -21.40
N LYS A 155 13.43 -3.97 -22.01
CA LYS A 155 14.35 -4.53 -23.04
C LYS A 155 14.46 -3.66 -24.27
N LYS A 156 13.37 -2.98 -24.65
CA LYS A 156 13.40 -2.02 -25.76
C LYS A 156 14.20 -0.74 -25.45
N TYR A 157 14.35 -0.40 -24.18
CA TYR A 157 14.98 0.85 -23.75
C TYR A 157 16.10 0.60 -22.72
N PRO A 158 17.22 -0.05 -23.11
CA PRO A 158 18.28 -0.47 -22.18
C PRO A 158 18.95 0.67 -21.44
N LYS A 159 19.02 1.88 -22.02
CA LYS A 159 19.61 3.05 -21.35
C LYS A 159 18.84 3.48 -20.09
N LEU A 160 17.57 3.07 -19.92
CA LEU A 160 16.83 3.34 -18.70
C LEU A 160 17.55 2.72 -17.48
N THR A 161 18.12 1.52 -17.64
CA THR A 161 18.90 0.87 -16.58
C THR A 161 20.40 1.16 -16.67
N GLU A 162 20.94 1.39 -17.85
CA GLU A 162 22.36 1.75 -18.03
C GLU A 162 22.69 3.15 -17.46
N ILE A 163 21.77 4.11 -17.57
CA ILE A 163 21.92 5.51 -17.16
C ILE A 163 20.97 5.83 -16.01
N GLY A 164 19.66 5.62 -16.19
CA GLY A 164 18.63 6.04 -15.26
C GLY A 164 18.67 5.30 -13.90
N SER A 165 19.26 4.11 -13.83
CA SER A 165 19.44 3.38 -12.57
C SER A 165 20.63 3.84 -11.73
N LYS A 166 21.46 4.76 -12.25
CA LYS A 166 22.72 5.16 -11.63
C LYS A 166 22.64 6.62 -11.21
N ARG A 167 22.78 6.85 -9.92
CA ARG A 167 22.75 8.18 -9.34
C ARG A 167 23.98 8.40 -8.46
N LYS A 168 24.62 9.54 -8.66
CA LYS A 168 25.62 10.08 -7.74
C LYS A 168 24.96 10.35 -6.37
N ASN A 169 25.69 10.85 -5.41
CA ASN A 169 25.22 11.14 -4.05
C ASN A 169 23.85 11.86 -4.01
N PHE A 170 22.91 11.32 -3.23
CA PHE A 170 21.65 12.01 -2.95
C PHE A 170 21.87 12.95 -1.75
N GLU A 171 21.59 14.24 -1.95
CA GLU A 171 21.70 15.30 -0.93
C GLU A 171 23.01 15.26 -0.12
N GLY A 172 24.16 15.04 -0.80
CA GLY A 172 25.46 14.97 -0.17
C GLY A 172 25.79 13.67 0.57
N SER A 173 24.96 12.63 0.42
CA SER A 173 25.30 11.27 0.87
C SER A 173 26.61 10.81 0.23
N LYS A 174 27.49 10.14 1.00
CA LYS A 174 28.75 9.58 0.47
C LYS A 174 28.56 8.28 -0.34
N ARG A 175 27.32 7.79 -0.50
CA ARG A 175 27.01 6.53 -1.20
C ARG A 175 26.26 6.83 -2.48
N ASN A 176 26.78 6.33 -3.60
CA ASN A 176 26.01 6.25 -4.84
C ASN A 176 24.83 5.29 -4.62
N ASN A 177 23.74 5.57 -5.32
CA ASN A 177 22.60 4.66 -5.34
C ASN A 177 22.45 4.10 -6.75
N GLU A 178 22.78 2.83 -6.91
CA GLU A 178 22.79 2.12 -8.18
C GLU A 178 22.05 0.80 -8.02
N GLY A 179 21.29 0.43 -9.01
CA GLY A 179 20.63 -0.86 -9.05
C GLY A 179 19.29 -0.80 -9.78
N PHE A 180 18.92 -1.93 -10.33
CA PHE A 180 17.64 -2.16 -10.97
C PHE A 180 17.27 -3.64 -10.84
N TYR A 181 16.05 -3.95 -11.18
CA TYR A 181 15.52 -5.31 -11.23
C TYR A 181 15.43 -5.76 -12.67
N THR A 182 15.90 -6.96 -12.98
CA THR A 182 15.58 -7.59 -14.26
C THR A 182 14.12 -8.02 -14.29
N GLN A 183 13.57 -8.21 -15.47
CA GLN A 183 12.19 -8.73 -15.61
C GLN A 183 12.07 -10.13 -15.00
N GLU A 184 13.10 -10.96 -15.11
CA GLU A 184 13.14 -12.29 -14.53
C GLU A 184 13.13 -12.25 -13.00
N GLN A 185 13.90 -11.37 -12.38
CA GLN A 185 13.88 -11.15 -10.92
C GLN A 185 12.51 -10.69 -10.44
N MET A 186 11.84 -9.80 -11.22
CA MET A 186 10.50 -9.36 -10.86
C MET A 186 9.44 -10.46 -11.02
N LYS A 187 9.52 -11.29 -12.05
CA LYS A 187 8.65 -12.47 -12.23
C LYS A 187 8.81 -13.46 -11.07
N GLU A 188 10.04 -13.69 -10.61
CA GLU A 188 10.30 -14.50 -9.41
C GLU A 188 9.66 -13.85 -8.16
N LEU A 189 9.84 -12.53 -7.98
CA LEU A 189 9.25 -11.81 -6.85
C LEU A 189 7.72 -11.83 -6.89
N VAL A 190 7.11 -11.71 -8.07
CA VAL A 190 5.67 -11.83 -8.27
C VAL A 190 5.18 -13.21 -7.81
N SER A 191 5.84 -14.29 -8.24
CA SER A 191 5.48 -15.66 -7.83
C SER A 191 5.62 -15.83 -6.31
N TYR A 192 6.71 -15.34 -5.74
CA TYR A 192 6.96 -15.34 -4.29
C TYR A 192 5.88 -14.60 -3.49
N ALA A 193 5.43 -13.44 -3.98
CA ALA A 193 4.39 -12.65 -3.36
C ALA A 193 3.01 -13.34 -3.44
N LEU A 194 2.68 -13.93 -4.60
CA LEU A 194 1.42 -14.65 -4.80
C LEU A 194 1.26 -15.84 -3.85
N GLU A 195 2.32 -16.58 -3.55
CA GLU A 195 2.31 -17.65 -2.54
C GLU A 195 1.94 -17.14 -1.14
N ARG A 196 2.10 -15.83 -0.89
CA ARG A 196 1.77 -15.13 0.36
C ARG A 196 0.50 -14.31 0.27
N ASN A 197 -0.30 -14.57 -0.76
CA ASN A 197 -1.52 -13.82 -1.06
C ASN A 197 -1.30 -12.30 -1.19
N VAL A 198 -0.14 -11.90 -1.71
CA VAL A 198 0.20 -10.51 -2.03
C VAL A 198 0.35 -10.37 -3.53
N GLN A 199 -0.35 -9.41 -4.13
CA GLN A 199 -0.17 -9.02 -5.53
C GLN A 199 0.76 -7.81 -5.62
N LEU A 200 1.67 -7.81 -6.59
CA LEU A 200 2.54 -6.67 -6.85
C LEU A 200 1.90 -5.73 -7.87
N ILE A 201 1.86 -4.45 -7.55
CA ILE A 201 1.37 -3.38 -8.43
C ILE A 201 2.59 -2.59 -8.89
N PRO A 202 2.92 -2.56 -10.19
CA PRO A 202 3.94 -1.66 -10.68
C PRO A 202 3.41 -0.24 -10.77
N GLU A 203 4.22 0.74 -10.40
CA GLU A 203 4.01 2.13 -10.74
C GLU A 203 5.05 2.57 -11.76
N PHE A 204 4.54 3.12 -12.86
CA PHE A 204 5.27 3.90 -13.83
C PHE A 204 4.72 5.32 -13.76
N ASP A 205 5.34 6.14 -12.94
CA ASP A 205 4.88 7.51 -12.70
C ASP A 205 5.16 8.40 -13.91
N ILE A 206 4.12 8.99 -14.45
CA ILE A 206 4.10 9.82 -15.66
C ILE A 206 2.97 10.86 -15.61
N PRO A 207 3.12 12.04 -16.23
CA PRO A 207 4.25 12.54 -17.01
C PRO A 207 5.36 13.16 -16.19
N GLY A 208 5.13 13.43 -14.89
CA GLY A 208 6.11 13.94 -13.93
C GLY A 208 7.11 12.87 -13.50
N HIS A 209 8.01 13.22 -12.58
CA HIS A 209 8.91 12.28 -11.92
C HIS A 209 9.77 11.43 -12.90
N ASN A 210 10.30 12.05 -13.96
CA ASN A 210 10.95 11.35 -15.07
C ASN A 210 12.34 11.85 -15.45
N ASP A 211 13.05 12.62 -14.60
CA ASP A 211 14.43 13.05 -14.91
C ASP A 211 15.35 11.86 -15.21
N ALA A 212 15.19 10.73 -14.53
CA ALA A 212 15.98 9.54 -14.81
C ALA A 212 15.71 8.95 -16.20
N ALA A 213 14.46 8.95 -16.66
CA ALA A 213 14.11 8.52 -18.01
C ALA A 213 14.56 9.53 -19.07
N VAL A 214 14.39 10.83 -18.81
CA VAL A 214 14.84 11.91 -19.69
C VAL A 214 16.36 11.93 -19.81
N ALA A 215 17.11 11.69 -18.73
CA ALA A 215 18.55 11.54 -18.76
C ALA A 215 19.00 10.39 -19.69
N ALA A 216 18.26 9.28 -19.68
CA ALA A 216 18.52 8.15 -20.57
C ALA A 216 18.11 8.41 -22.03
N TYR A 217 17.01 9.12 -22.23
CA TYR A 217 16.39 9.38 -23.53
C TYR A 217 15.85 10.82 -23.61
N PRO A 218 16.68 11.81 -23.97
CA PRO A 218 16.32 13.23 -24.01
C PRO A 218 15.07 13.54 -24.85
N PHE A 219 14.80 12.75 -25.90
CA PHE A 219 13.63 12.93 -26.78
C PHE A 219 12.29 12.82 -26.04
N LEU A 220 12.28 12.26 -24.82
CA LEU A 220 11.08 12.15 -23.99
C LEU A 220 10.60 13.52 -23.49
N SER A 221 11.49 14.48 -23.29
CA SER A 221 11.10 15.85 -22.95
C SER A 221 10.71 16.66 -24.19
N CYS A 222 9.94 17.75 -24.03
CA CYS A 222 9.46 18.54 -25.14
C CYS A 222 10.59 19.22 -25.97
N ASN A 223 11.71 19.56 -25.33
CA ASN A 223 12.81 20.29 -25.95
C ASN A 223 14.08 19.43 -26.06
N ASP A 224 13.98 18.11 -26.04
CA ASP A 224 15.09 17.15 -26.01
C ASP A 224 16.16 17.53 -24.96
N THR A 225 15.65 17.88 -23.77
CA THR A 225 16.46 18.44 -22.69
C THR A 225 17.49 17.42 -22.19
N ILE A 226 18.75 17.78 -22.17
CA ILE A 226 19.82 16.97 -21.60
C ILE A 226 19.85 17.26 -20.10
N VAL A 227 19.63 16.25 -19.30
CA VAL A 227 19.68 16.31 -17.84
C VAL A 227 20.53 15.17 -17.29
N GLU A 228 21.00 15.31 -16.06
CA GLU A 228 21.53 14.18 -15.29
C GLU A 228 20.41 13.59 -14.40
N VAL A 229 20.58 12.32 -13.99
CA VAL A 229 19.70 11.71 -12.99
C VAL A 229 19.75 12.56 -11.72
N ARG A 230 18.60 12.97 -11.22
CA ARG A 230 18.49 13.96 -10.15
C ARG A 230 19.08 13.46 -8.84
N THR A 231 19.78 14.34 -8.13
CA THR A 231 20.45 14.04 -6.85
C THR A 231 19.85 14.77 -5.64
N THR A 232 18.76 15.49 -5.85
CA THR A 232 18.06 16.27 -4.81
C THR A 232 16.59 15.88 -4.73
N ALA A 233 15.96 16.09 -3.60
CA ALA A 233 14.50 16.01 -3.46
C ALA A 233 13.77 17.12 -4.24
N GLY A 234 12.44 17.09 -4.23
CA GLY A 234 11.55 18.03 -4.84
C GLY A 234 11.13 17.65 -6.27
N VAL A 235 10.27 18.44 -6.87
CA VAL A 235 9.58 18.17 -8.13
C VAL A 235 10.37 18.72 -9.31
N SER A 236 10.57 17.91 -10.36
CA SER A 236 11.17 18.36 -11.63
C SER A 236 10.13 18.99 -12.53
N LYS A 237 10.61 19.93 -13.38
CA LYS A 237 9.80 20.51 -14.46
C LYS A 237 9.97 19.76 -15.80
N ASN A 238 10.74 18.67 -15.83
CA ASN A 238 11.00 17.89 -17.05
C ASN A 238 9.96 16.77 -17.17
N LEU A 239 8.80 17.11 -17.71
CA LEU A 239 7.73 16.15 -17.97
C LEU A 239 7.98 15.39 -19.28
N LEU A 240 7.45 14.17 -19.39
CA LEU A 240 7.26 13.51 -20.67
C LEU A 240 6.37 14.36 -21.57
N CYS A 241 6.81 14.59 -22.82
CA CYS A 241 6.17 15.58 -23.68
C CYS A 241 4.81 15.15 -24.21
N VAL A 242 3.76 15.90 -23.88
CA VAL A 242 2.37 15.61 -24.25
C VAL A 242 2.09 15.68 -25.75
N SER A 243 2.90 16.42 -26.54
CA SER A 243 2.69 16.60 -27.98
C SER A 243 3.41 15.60 -28.87
N LYS A 244 4.39 14.84 -28.33
CA LYS A 244 5.24 13.94 -29.12
C LYS A 244 4.66 12.52 -29.21
N GLU A 245 4.36 12.02 -30.41
CA GLU A 245 3.92 10.65 -30.61
C GLU A 245 4.98 9.61 -30.22
N SER A 246 6.27 9.95 -30.30
CA SER A 246 7.37 9.10 -29.82
C SER A 246 7.31 8.84 -28.31
N VAL A 247 6.75 9.77 -27.53
CA VAL A 247 6.52 9.59 -26.10
C VAL A 247 5.42 8.54 -25.85
N TYR A 248 4.33 8.59 -26.61
CA TYR A 248 3.26 7.58 -26.48
C TYR A 248 3.72 6.21 -26.98
N THR A 249 4.57 6.12 -27.97
CA THR A 249 5.22 4.86 -28.37
C THR A 249 6.09 4.30 -27.24
N PHE A 250 6.88 5.14 -26.59
CA PHE A 250 7.68 4.76 -25.41
C PHE A 250 6.78 4.27 -24.26
N VAL A 251 5.72 5.01 -23.93
CA VAL A 251 4.76 4.65 -22.87
C VAL A 251 4.07 3.32 -23.18
N ASP A 252 3.63 3.10 -24.44
CA ASP A 252 2.99 1.85 -24.87
C ASP A 252 3.95 0.67 -24.73
N ASP A 253 5.19 0.83 -25.13
CA ASP A 253 6.22 -0.21 -25.01
C ASP A 253 6.53 -0.56 -23.53
N VAL A 254 6.69 0.45 -22.68
CA VAL A 254 6.92 0.25 -21.22
C VAL A 254 5.74 -0.47 -20.56
N ILE A 255 4.52 0.02 -20.81
CA ILE A 255 3.31 -0.60 -20.23
C ILE A 255 3.16 -2.03 -20.73
N SER A 256 3.44 -2.30 -22.02
CA SER A 256 3.36 -3.65 -22.58
C SER A 256 4.34 -4.61 -21.90
N GLU A 257 5.63 -4.25 -21.80
CA GLU A 257 6.63 -5.11 -21.16
C GLU A 257 6.33 -5.33 -19.66
N LEU A 258 5.95 -4.28 -18.93
CA LEU A 258 5.59 -4.41 -17.51
C LEU A 258 4.30 -5.23 -17.30
N SER A 259 3.36 -5.17 -18.24
CA SER A 259 2.12 -5.95 -18.18
C SER A 259 2.36 -7.45 -18.28
N GLU A 260 3.42 -7.88 -18.99
CA GLU A 260 3.86 -9.28 -19.06
C GLU A 260 4.56 -9.76 -17.78
N VAL A 261 5.19 -8.82 -17.04
CA VAL A 261 5.88 -9.11 -15.78
C VAL A 261 4.90 -9.18 -14.61
N PHE A 262 3.95 -8.24 -14.56
CA PHE A 262 3.01 -8.08 -13.45
C PHE A 262 1.60 -8.51 -13.83
N PRO A 263 1.13 -9.70 -13.42
CA PRO A 263 -0.19 -10.21 -13.77
C PRO A 263 -1.34 -9.48 -13.07
N CYS A 264 -1.06 -8.67 -12.06
CA CYS A 264 -2.08 -7.85 -11.39
C CYS A 264 -2.86 -7.01 -12.41
N LYS A 265 -4.18 -6.95 -12.25
CA LYS A 265 -5.02 -6.11 -13.11
C LYS A 265 -4.79 -4.62 -12.92
N TYR A 266 -4.27 -4.22 -11.76
CA TYR A 266 -3.98 -2.83 -11.44
C TYR A 266 -2.58 -2.44 -11.92
N PHE A 267 -2.49 -1.23 -12.46
CA PHE A 267 -1.25 -0.62 -12.90
C PHE A 267 -1.28 0.86 -12.50
N HIS A 268 -0.34 1.29 -11.67
CA HIS A 268 -0.29 2.68 -11.23
C HIS A 268 0.51 3.52 -12.23
N ILE A 269 -0.02 4.68 -12.60
CA ILE A 269 0.62 5.59 -13.57
C ILE A 269 1.03 6.93 -12.95
N GLY A 270 1.05 7.02 -11.62
CA GLY A 270 1.37 8.26 -10.93
C GLY A 270 0.40 9.39 -11.25
N GLY A 271 0.89 10.42 -11.89
CA GLY A 271 0.09 11.51 -12.43
C GLY A 271 0.02 12.75 -11.56
N ASP A 272 0.73 12.74 -10.45
CA ASP A 272 0.83 13.83 -9.50
C ASP A 272 1.96 14.80 -9.87
N GLU A 273 1.90 15.97 -9.23
CA GLU A 273 2.96 16.97 -9.20
C GLU A 273 3.59 17.31 -10.58
N ALA A 274 2.78 17.39 -11.63
CA ALA A 274 3.21 17.69 -12.99
C ALA A 274 3.14 19.21 -13.29
N PRO A 275 4.22 20.00 -13.11
CA PRO A 275 4.24 21.42 -13.42
C PRO A 275 4.30 21.64 -14.94
N LEU A 276 3.28 22.29 -15.50
CA LEU A 276 3.10 22.41 -16.94
C LEU A 276 4.00 23.47 -17.62
N ASP A 277 4.81 24.23 -16.88
CA ASP A 277 5.59 25.37 -17.39
C ASP A 277 6.28 25.05 -18.72
N LYS A 278 7.10 23.99 -18.77
CA LYS A 278 7.84 23.62 -19.98
C LYS A 278 6.96 23.12 -21.12
N TRP A 279 5.81 22.56 -20.82
CA TRP A 279 4.82 22.23 -21.85
C TRP A 279 4.27 23.51 -22.48
N LEU A 280 3.94 24.50 -21.64
CA LEU A 280 3.32 25.75 -22.09
C LEU A 280 4.29 26.63 -22.89
N GLU A 281 5.58 26.52 -22.67
CA GLU A 281 6.63 27.18 -23.45
C GLU A 281 6.88 26.55 -24.84
N ASN A 282 6.44 25.30 -25.06
CA ASN A 282 6.72 24.54 -26.26
C ASN A 282 5.69 24.82 -27.38
N THR A 283 6.17 25.13 -28.58
CA THR A 283 5.32 25.50 -29.73
C THR A 283 4.38 24.36 -30.17
N GLU A 284 4.86 23.11 -30.18
CA GLU A 284 4.02 21.96 -30.57
C GLU A 284 2.90 21.70 -29.56
N VAL A 285 3.18 21.91 -28.27
CA VAL A 285 2.18 21.83 -27.23
C VAL A 285 1.12 22.94 -27.42
N GLN A 286 1.52 24.15 -27.78
CA GLN A 286 0.57 25.22 -28.09
C GLN A 286 -0.29 24.89 -29.33
N GLN A 287 0.28 24.20 -30.31
CA GLN A 287 -0.50 23.71 -31.47
C GLN A 287 -1.48 22.61 -31.03
N LEU A 288 -1.06 21.70 -30.16
CA LEU A 288 -1.94 20.69 -29.58
C LEU A 288 -3.11 21.33 -28.81
N LYS A 289 -2.88 22.35 -27.97
CA LYS A 289 -3.95 23.10 -27.28
C LYS A 289 -4.98 23.67 -28.26
N LYS A 290 -4.50 24.29 -29.35
CA LYS A 290 -5.41 24.80 -30.41
C LYS A 290 -6.21 23.67 -31.05
N LYS A 291 -5.59 22.52 -31.33
CA LYS A 291 -6.28 21.33 -31.87
C LYS A 291 -7.33 20.78 -30.91
N LEU A 292 -7.05 20.80 -29.62
CA LEU A 292 -7.99 20.41 -28.57
C LEU A 292 -9.08 21.45 -28.28
N GLN A 293 -8.99 22.63 -28.89
CA GLN A 293 -9.93 23.76 -28.72
C GLN A 293 -10.10 24.16 -27.25
N THR A 294 -9.01 24.16 -26.46
CA THR A 294 -9.06 24.48 -25.04
C THR A 294 -8.22 25.70 -24.69
N THR A 295 -8.72 26.47 -23.71
CA THR A 295 -7.97 27.52 -23.01
C THR A 295 -7.46 27.07 -21.65
N ASP A 296 -7.97 25.96 -21.12
CA ASP A 296 -7.55 25.38 -19.87
C ASP A 296 -6.31 24.48 -20.08
N ASP A 297 -5.21 24.87 -19.47
CA ASP A 297 -3.92 24.16 -19.57
C ASP A 297 -3.99 22.74 -19.01
N GLN A 298 -4.80 22.52 -17.98
CA GLN A 298 -4.97 21.21 -17.35
C GLN A 298 -5.68 20.19 -18.25
N GLN A 299 -6.33 20.62 -19.33
CA GLN A 299 -6.84 19.70 -20.37
C GLN A 299 -5.71 18.91 -21.07
N LEU A 300 -4.47 19.40 -21.04
CA LEU A 300 -3.31 18.66 -21.53
C LEU A 300 -3.06 17.41 -20.68
N MET A 301 -3.23 17.49 -19.35
CA MET A 301 -3.15 16.33 -18.46
C MET A 301 -4.28 15.33 -18.75
N SER A 302 -5.51 15.82 -18.92
CA SER A 302 -6.66 14.96 -19.30
C SER A 302 -6.40 14.24 -20.63
N TYR A 303 -5.83 14.94 -21.62
CA TYR A 303 -5.44 14.33 -22.90
C TYR A 303 -4.34 13.29 -22.72
N PHE A 304 -3.31 13.58 -21.91
CA PHE A 304 -2.24 12.65 -21.62
C PHE A 304 -2.76 11.37 -20.98
N PHE A 305 -3.56 11.47 -19.92
CA PHE A 305 -4.17 10.31 -19.26
C PHE A 305 -5.06 9.49 -20.19
N LYS A 306 -5.82 10.14 -21.06
CA LYS A 306 -6.63 9.44 -22.07
C LYS A 306 -5.74 8.57 -22.97
N ARG A 307 -4.65 9.11 -23.49
CA ARG A 307 -3.71 8.41 -24.38
C ARG A 307 -3.02 7.25 -23.65
N VAL A 308 -2.57 7.47 -22.42
CA VAL A 308 -1.97 6.40 -21.58
C VAL A 308 -2.98 5.30 -21.27
N ASN A 309 -4.23 5.64 -20.99
CA ASN A 309 -5.27 4.66 -20.72
C ASN A 309 -5.58 3.77 -21.94
N GLU A 310 -5.42 4.26 -23.16
CA GLU A 310 -5.56 3.44 -24.37
C GLU A 310 -4.56 2.28 -24.37
N SER A 311 -3.31 2.53 -23.96
CA SER A 311 -2.29 1.49 -23.79
C SER A 311 -2.64 0.51 -22.65
N LEU A 312 -3.07 1.00 -21.50
CA LEU A 312 -3.47 0.17 -20.36
C LEU A 312 -4.62 -0.78 -20.71
N VAL A 313 -5.66 -0.26 -21.35
CA VAL A 313 -6.82 -1.06 -21.78
C VAL A 313 -6.41 -2.14 -22.78
N LYS A 314 -5.56 -1.81 -23.75
CA LYS A 314 -4.99 -2.76 -24.72
C LYS A 314 -4.25 -3.91 -24.02
N ASN A 315 -3.59 -3.65 -22.90
CA ASN A 315 -2.87 -4.62 -22.09
C ASN A 315 -3.72 -5.25 -20.96
N GLY A 316 -5.04 -5.01 -20.93
CA GLY A 316 -5.96 -5.56 -19.92
C GLY A 316 -5.76 -5.00 -18.52
N LYS A 317 -5.16 -3.81 -18.38
CA LYS A 317 -4.88 -3.15 -17.12
C LYS A 317 -5.90 -2.08 -16.77
N GLN A 318 -6.09 -1.88 -15.48
CA GLN A 318 -6.93 -0.83 -14.91
C GLN A 318 -6.04 0.21 -14.24
N PRO A 319 -6.12 1.51 -14.63
CA PRO A 319 -5.26 2.56 -14.10
C PRO A 319 -5.57 2.87 -12.63
N LEU A 320 -4.50 3.02 -11.84
CA LEU A 320 -4.48 3.67 -10.54
C LEU A 320 -3.78 5.02 -10.71
N ILE A 321 -4.31 6.09 -10.12
CA ILE A 321 -3.81 7.46 -10.34
C ILE A 321 -3.84 8.25 -9.03
N TRP A 322 -2.75 8.97 -8.70
CA TRP A 322 -2.76 10.00 -7.68
C TRP A 322 -3.69 11.14 -8.11
N MET A 323 -4.81 11.30 -7.44
CA MET A 323 -5.83 12.25 -7.88
C MET A 323 -5.44 13.69 -7.56
N GLU A 324 -5.39 14.53 -8.60
CA GLU A 324 -5.23 15.98 -8.51
C GLU A 324 -6.54 16.70 -8.85
N LEU A 325 -6.88 17.73 -8.06
CA LEU A 325 -8.14 18.46 -8.25
C LEU A 325 -8.15 19.32 -9.50
N GLU A 326 -6.98 19.75 -9.93
CA GLU A 326 -6.77 20.64 -11.06
C GLU A 326 -7.05 19.95 -12.41
N VAL A 327 -6.86 18.64 -12.49
CA VAL A 327 -7.08 17.88 -13.73
C VAL A 327 -8.58 17.77 -14.03
N PRO A 328 -9.07 18.28 -15.16
CA PRO A 328 -10.51 18.38 -15.42
C PRO A 328 -11.21 17.03 -15.58
N THR A 329 -10.58 16.06 -16.25
CA THR A 329 -11.18 14.75 -16.51
C THR A 329 -10.14 13.64 -16.43
N TYR A 330 -10.56 12.48 -15.93
CA TYR A 330 -9.82 11.24 -15.88
C TYR A 330 -10.53 10.13 -16.66
N PRO A 331 -9.82 9.09 -17.15
CA PRO A 331 -10.47 7.93 -17.74
C PRO A 331 -11.47 7.28 -16.78
N ALA A 332 -12.66 6.96 -17.25
CA ALA A 332 -13.78 6.50 -16.40
C ALA A 332 -13.51 5.15 -15.68
N ASN A 333 -12.58 4.35 -16.19
CA ASN A 333 -12.16 3.08 -15.58
C ASN A 333 -11.07 3.25 -14.50
N SER A 334 -10.62 4.48 -14.20
CA SER A 334 -9.58 4.73 -13.23
C SER A 334 -10.05 4.51 -11.78
N ILE A 335 -9.12 4.14 -10.93
CA ILE A 335 -9.27 4.14 -9.47
C ILE A 335 -8.39 5.26 -8.94
N MET A 336 -8.97 6.14 -8.11
CA MET A 336 -8.31 7.34 -7.64
C MET A 336 -7.69 7.15 -6.27
N PHE A 337 -6.45 7.60 -6.10
CA PHE A 337 -5.80 7.68 -4.80
C PHE A 337 -6.06 9.03 -4.15
N LEU A 338 -6.56 9.01 -2.93
CA LEU A 338 -6.71 10.19 -2.09
C LEU A 338 -5.44 10.31 -1.25
N TRP A 339 -4.54 11.23 -1.59
CA TRP A 339 -3.21 11.28 -1.01
C TRP A 339 -2.85 12.63 -0.33
N ARG A 340 -3.27 13.75 -0.92
CA ARG A 340 -2.93 15.09 -0.42
C ARG A 340 -3.54 15.38 0.95
N MET A 341 -2.72 15.83 1.89
CA MET A 341 -3.19 16.33 3.17
C MET A 341 -4.16 17.51 2.99
N ARG A 342 -5.10 17.65 3.93
CA ARG A 342 -6.07 18.77 4.05
C ARG A 342 -7.06 18.90 2.88
N THR A 343 -6.79 18.29 1.75
CA THR A 343 -7.70 18.35 0.59
C THR A 343 -8.54 17.07 0.43
N THR A 344 -8.28 16.03 1.21
CA THR A 344 -8.98 14.75 1.13
C THR A 344 -10.51 14.85 1.04
N PRO A 345 -11.22 15.71 1.82
CA PRO A 345 -12.67 15.82 1.69
C PRO A 345 -13.13 16.31 0.30
N LYS A 346 -12.41 17.31 -0.27
CA LYS A 346 -12.73 17.85 -1.61
C LYS A 346 -12.41 16.84 -2.70
N VAL A 347 -11.30 16.12 -2.58
CA VAL A 347 -10.90 15.07 -3.53
C VAL A 347 -11.92 13.92 -3.48
N LEU A 348 -12.36 13.51 -2.29
CA LEU A 348 -13.39 12.49 -2.12
C LEU A 348 -14.72 12.95 -2.73
N GLU A 349 -15.17 14.16 -2.45
CA GLU A 349 -16.39 14.74 -3.04
C GLU A 349 -16.33 14.70 -4.57
N ARG A 350 -15.21 15.11 -5.16
CA ARG A 350 -14.99 15.07 -6.60
C ARG A 350 -15.02 13.64 -7.14
N ALA A 351 -14.34 12.69 -6.48
CA ALA A 351 -14.33 11.30 -6.89
C ALA A 351 -15.72 10.67 -6.86
N LEU A 352 -16.53 10.99 -5.84
CA LEU A 352 -17.92 10.56 -5.75
C LEU A 352 -18.79 11.14 -6.87
N LYS A 353 -18.66 12.45 -7.12
CA LYS A 353 -19.37 13.14 -8.20
C LYS A 353 -19.09 12.51 -9.56
N ASP A 354 -17.84 12.16 -9.81
CA ASP A 354 -17.40 11.57 -11.07
C ASP A 354 -17.53 10.02 -11.07
N ASN A 355 -18.15 9.45 -10.03
CA ASN A 355 -18.42 8.01 -9.84
C ASN A 355 -17.16 7.12 -9.85
N PHE A 356 -16.05 7.61 -9.36
CA PHE A 356 -14.82 6.80 -9.21
C PHE A 356 -14.85 5.91 -7.96
N LYS A 357 -14.14 4.80 -8.02
CA LYS A 357 -13.66 4.09 -6.84
C LYS A 357 -12.39 4.75 -6.35
N VAL A 358 -12.17 4.70 -5.03
CA VAL A 358 -11.03 5.35 -4.40
C VAL A 358 -10.27 4.39 -3.49
N ILE A 359 -8.95 4.59 -3.43
CA ILE A 359 -8.05 4.03 -2.42
C ILE A 359 -7.60 5.19 -1.55
N CYS A 360 -7.71 5.01 -0.23
CA CYS A 360 -7.41 6.06 0.73
C CYS A 360 -5.98 5.93 1.27
N SER A 361 -5.13 6.88 0.89
CA SER A 361 -3.73 7.00 1.31
C SER A 361 -3.38 8.44 1.75
N PRO A 362 -4.23 9.13 2.55
CA PRO A 362 -3.99 10.53 2.86
C PRO A 362 -2.80 10.71 3.81
N GLY A 363 -1.97 11.74 3.56
CA GLY A 363 -0.76 12.01 4.33
C GLY A 363 -0.98 12.18 5.82
N GLU A 364 -2.19 12.59 6.26
CA GLU A 364 -2.56 12.71 7.66
C GLU A 364 -2.64 11.38 8.43
N TYR A 365 -2.68 10.23 7.71
CA TYR A 365 -2.91 8.92 8.30
C TYR A 365 -2.02 7.81 7.72
N ALA A 366 -1.46 7.98 6.51
CA ALA A 366 -0.93 6.88 5.74
C ALA A 366 0.48 7.10 5.16
N TYR A 367 1.13 8.24 5.38
CA TYR A 367 2.51 8.49 4.94
C TYR A 367 3.50 8.03 6.01
N PHE A 368 4.00 6.81 5.86
CA PHE A 368 4.86 6.18 6.85
C PHE A 368 6.34 6.60 6.74
N ASP A 369 6.70 7.43 5.79
CA ASP A 369 7.96 8.18 5.75
C ASP A 369 7.98 9.37 6.72
N TYR A 370 6.81 9.80 7.23
CA TYR A 370 6.73 10.84 8.27
C TYR A 370 7.22 10.34 9.63
N PRO A 371 7.87 11.22 10.43
CA PRO A 371 8.35 10.85 11.76
C PRO A 371 7.19 10.38 12.66
N GLN A 372 7.44 9.38 13.49
CA GLN A 372 6.44 8.80 14.38
C GLN A 372 6.26 9.61 15.67
N ALA A 373 7.26 10.44 16.03
CA ALA A 373 7.22 11.37 17.15
C ALA A 373 8.13 12.58 16.85
N LYS A 374 8.05 13.62 17.67
CA LYS A 374 8.80 14.89 17.49
C LYS A 374 10.33 14.71 17.54
N ASP A 375 10.79 13.71 18.25
CA ASP A 375 12.21 13.35 18.43
C ASP A 375 12.72 12.36 17.37
N ASP A 376 11.87 11.94 16.44
CA ASP A 376 12.20 10.98 15.41
C ASP A 376 12.74 11.66 14.14
N LEU A 377 13.50 10.90 13.32
CA LEU A 377 14.00 11.34 12.03
C LEU A 377 13.09 10.82 10.89
N PRO A 378 13.05 11.49 9.74
CA PRO A 378 13.72 12.76 9.43
C PRO A 378 12.99 13.95 10.05
N ASN A 379 13.74 14.92 10.57
CA ASN A 379 13.17 16.20 11.00
C ASN A 379 13.41 17.26 9.91
N VAL A 380 12.59 17.23 8.88
CA VAL A 380 12.71 18.13 7.71
C VAL A 380 11.77 19.34 7.77
N GLY A 381 11.16 19.58 8.92
CA GLY A 381 10.37 20.79 9.21
C GLY A 381 8.98 20.84 8.57
N TRP A 382 8.81 20.38 7.34
CA TRP A 382 7.51 20.35 6.65
C TRP A 382 6.68 19.08 6.92
N MET A 383 7.35 17.97 7.31
CA MET A 383 6.68 16.71 7.61
C MET A 383 5.99 16.77 8.99
N PRO A 384 4.69 16.54 9.09
CA PRO A 384 4.03 16.42 10.39
C PRO A 384 4.42 15.10 11.06
N THR A 385 4.25 15.04 12.37
CA THR A 385 4.34 13.79 13.12
C THR A 385 3.12 12.92 12.84
N LEU A 386 3.33 11.66 12.49
CA LEU A 386 2.29 10.65 12.30
C LEU A 386 2.41 9.54 13.36
N SER A 387 1.71 9.70 14.49
CA SER A 387 1.74 8.74 15.60
C SER A 387 0.98 7.43 15.27
N LEU A 388 1.27 6.38 16.03
CA LEU A 388 0.57 5.10 15.95
C LEU A 388 -0.95 5.27 16.18
N GLN A 389 -1.32 6.06 17.21
CA GLN A 389 -2.73 6.34 17.52
C GLN A 389 -3.43 7.04 16.36
N ARG A 390 -2.77 8.02 15.73
CA ARG A 390 -3.34 8.73 14.58
C ARG A 390 -3.65 7.80 13.42
N VAL A 391 -2.76 6.85 13.12
CA VAL A 391 -3.02 5.81 12.10
C VAL A 391 -4.19 4.92 12.50
N TYR A 392 -4.27 4.52 13.77
CA TYR A 392 -5.38 3.70 14.25
C TYR A 392 -6.74 4.40 14.17
N GLU A 393 -6.79 5.70 14.43
CA GLU A 393 -8.00 6.52 14.35
C GLU A 393 -8.50 6.74 12.92
N PHE A 394 -7.70 6.39 11.92
CA PHE A 394 -8.08 6.54 10.52
C PHE A 394 -9.40 5.82 10.21
N ASN A 395 -10.37 6.57 9.69
CA ASN A 395 -11.60 6.02 9.12
C ASN A 395 -11.70 6.39 7.64
N PRO A 396 -11.42 5.45 6.71
CA PRO A 396 -11.47 5.70 5.27
C PRO A 396 -12.85 6.10 4.73
N ALA A 397 -13.91 5.77 5.46
CA ALA A 397 -15.26 6.20 5.11
C ALA A 397 -15.49 7.72 5.29
N PHE A 398 -14.65 8.38 6.11
CA PHE A 398 -14.84 9.80 6.46
C PHE A 398 -16.29 10.08 6.91
N THR A 399 -17.03 10.82 6.09
CA THR A 399 -18.44 11.16 6.34
C THR A 399 -19.43 10.35 5.50
N LEU A 400 -18.96 9.33 4.77
CA LEU A 400 -19.79 8.53 3.89
C LEU A 400 -20.76 7.64 4.65
N THR A 401 -21.95 7.43 4.06
CA THR A 401 -22.85 6.37 4.51
C THR A 401 -22.26 4.98 4.22
N ALA A 402 -22.72 3.95 4.91
CA ALA A 402 -22.25 2.58 4.69
C ALA A 402 -22.46 2.10 3.23
N GLN A 403 -23.52 2.58 2.57
CA GLN A 403 -23.76 2.29 1.14
C GLN A 403 -22.70 2.96 0.24
N GLN A 404 -22.39 4.23 0.47
CA GLN A 404 -21.37 4.97 -0.28
C GLN A 404 -19.96 4.39 -0.03
N GLU A 405 -19.64 4.05 1.22
CA GLU A 405 -18.41 3.35 1.55
C GLU A 405 -18.25 2.08 0.72
N LYS A 406 -19.25 1.19 0.75
CA LYS A 406 -19.25 -0.06 -0.01
C LYS A 406 -19.14 0.15 -1.53
N GLN A 407 -19.74 1.22 -2.05
CA GLN A 407 -19.75 1.52 -3.48
C GLN A 407 -18.42 2.11 -3.94
N HIS A 408 -17.79 3.01 -3.17
CA HIS A 408 -16.70 3.85 -3.63
C HIS A 408 -15.36 3.51 -2.98
N ILE A 409 -15.31 3.11 -1.69
CA ILE A 409 -14.03 2.84 -1.03
C ILE A 409 -13.57 1.42 -1.36
N LEU A 410 -12.47 1.31 -2.10
CA LEU A 410 -11.84 0.04 -2.41
C LEU A 410 -10.96 -0.44 -1.26
N GLY A 411 -10.29 0.48 -0.57
CA GLY A 411 -9.43 0.17 0.55
C GLY A 411 -8.47 1.25 0.97
N VAL A 412 -7.37 0.82 1.60
CA VAL A 412 -6.36 1.67 2.20
C VAL A 412 -4.96 1.27 1.76
N GLU A 413 -4.08 2.27 1.65
CA GLU A 413 -2.67 2.06 1.43
C GLU A 413 -1.85 2.99 2.32
N ALA A 414 -0.71 2.51 2.85
CA ALA A 414 0.30 3.39 3.39
C ALA A 414 1.52 3.45 2.48
N THR A 415 2.05 4.65 2.29
CA THR A 415 3.22 4.91 1.47
C THR A 415 4.48 5.05 2.33
N ILE A 416 5.62 4.59 1.80
CA ILE A 416 6.94 4.83 2.37
C ILE A 416 7.80 5.43 1.26
N TRP A 417 7.77 6.77 1.18
CA TRP A 417 8.62 7.50 0.25
C TRP A 417 10.09 7.36 0.62
N GLY A 418 10.92 7.20 -0.41
CA GLY A 418 12.27 6.67 -0.27
C GLY A 418 13.35 7.69 0.08
N GLU A 419 13.07 9.01 0.09
CA GLU A 419 14.10 10.03 0.28
C GLU A 419 14.88 9.84 1.57
N SER A 420 14.18 9.51 2.66
CA SER A 420 14.77 9.28 3.98
C SER A 420 14.80 7.82 4.40
N VAL A 421 14.29 6.90 3.57
CA VAL A 421 14.19 5.46 3.85
C VAL A 421 15.15 4.70 2.94
N LYS A 422 16.41 4.59 3.40
CA LYS A 422 17.54 4.15 2.57
C LYS A 422 17.70 2.64 2.45
N ASP A 423 17.07 1.87 3.34
CA ASP A 423 17.23 0.42 3.42
C ASP A 423 16.07 -0.24 4.16
N LEU A 424 16.02 -1.57 4.12
CA LEU A 424 15.00 -2.37 4.79
C LEU A 424 14.94 -2.13 6.31
N PHE A 425 16.11 -1.91 6.97
CA PHE A 425 16.15 -1.68 8.40
C PHE A 425 15.39 -0.40 8.78
N ARG A 426 15.63 0.69 8.03
CA ARG A 426 14.91 1.94 8.22
C ARG A 426 13.44 1.81 7.82
N ALA A 427 13.15 1.08 6.73
CA ALA A 427 11.78 0.83 6.29
C ALA A 427 10.95 0.11 7.36
N PHE A 428 11.47 -0.95 7.96
CA PHE A 428 10.79 -1.64 9.05
C PHE A 428 10.54 -0.73 10.25
N TYR A 429 11.55 0.05 10.64
CA TYR A 429 11.38 1.02 11.72
C TYR A 429 10.26 2.03 11.44
N MET A 430 10.16 2.53 10.22
CA MET A 430 9.14 3.48 9.82
C MET A 430 7.76 2.83 9.62
N THR A 431 7.72 1.58 9.15
CA THR A 431 6.47 0.85 8.92
C THR A 431 5.83 0.39 10.22
N TYR A 432 6.62 -0.19 11.15
CA TYR A 432 6.09 -0.81 12.36
C TYR A 432 6.32 0.04 13.61
N PRO A 433 5.30 0.11 14.50
CA PRO A 433 4.06 -0.67 14.52
C PRO A 433 2.88 -0.05 13.74
N ARG A 434 3.04 1.07 13.01
CA ARG A 434 1.92 1.76 12.33
C ARG A 434 1.17 0.85 11.34
N ALA A 435 1.87 -0.06 10.66
CA ALA A 435 1.22 -1.03 9.79
C ALA A 435 0.29 -1.99 10.54
N LEU A 436 0.56 -2.28 11.82
CA LEU A 436 -0.39 -3.05 12.64
C LEU A 436 -1.72 -2.31 12.79
N ALA A 437 -1.65 -1.01 13.06
CA ALA A 437 -2.83 -0.14 13.15
C ALA A 437 -3.58 -0.07 11.81
N LEU A 438 -2.86 0.15 10.70
CA LEU A 438 -3.46 0.22 9.38
C LEU A 438 -4.07 -1.13 8.95
N SER A 439 -3.48 -2.25 9.36
CA SER A 439 -4.05 -3.57 9.08
C SER A 439 -5.45 -3.73 9.70
N GLU A 440 -5.67 -3.19 10.92
CA GLU A 440 -7.00 -3.17 11.53
C GLU A 440 -7.95 -2.17 10.85
N VAL A 441 -7.44 -1.05 10.36
CA VAL A 441 -8.25 -0.13 9.54
C VAL A 441 -8.79 -0.83 8.31
N GLY A 442 -7.95 -1.60 7.64
CA GLY A 442 -8.29 -2.28 6.40
C GLY A 442 -9.08 -3.57 6.57
N TRP A 443 -8.88 -4.27 7.68
CA TRP A 443 -9.44 -5.60 7.91
C TRP A 443 -10.65 -5.61 8.84
N THR A 444 -10.51 -5.00 10.03
CA THR A 444 -11.51 -5.11 11.10
C THR A 444 -12.68 -4.15 10.89
N GLN A 445 -13.91 -4.64 11.07
CA GLN A 445 -15.12 -3.80 10.97
C GLN A 445 -15.11 -2.71 12.05
N MET A 446 -15.57 -1.50 11.72
CA MET A 446 -15.53 -0.34 12.63
C MET A 446 -16.09 -0.61 14.04
N PRO A 447 -17.24 -1.29 14.22
CA PRO A 447 -17.78 -1.53 15.56
C PRO A 447 -16.90 -2.42 16.46
N GLN A 448 -15.98 -3.20 15.89
CA GLN A 448 -15.07 -4.08 16.63
C GLN A 448 -13.73 -3.40 16.95
N ARG A 449 -13.43 -2.25 16.36
CA ARG A 449 -12.18 -1.54 16.59
C ARG A 449 -12.22 -0.78 17.92
N SER A 450 -11.20 -0.96 18.75
CA SER A 450 -11.01 -0.24 20.01
C SER A 450 -9.52 0.02 20.22
N TRP A 451 -9.16 1.29 20.39
CA TRP A 451 -7.78 1.71 20.64
C TRP A 451 -7.19 1.00 21.86
N GLN A 452 -7.92 0.97 22.99
CA GLN A 452 -7.45 0.32 24.21
C GLN A 452 -7.13 -1.16 23.98
N THR A 453 -8.05 -1.91 23.37
CA THR A 453 -7.82 -3.33 23.10
C THR A 453 -6.72 -3.56 22.06
N PHE A 454 -6.48 -2.63 21.16
CA PHE A 454 -5.33 -2.67 20.24
C PHE A 454 -4.02 -2.50 21.01
N VAL A 455 -3.91 -1.50 21.89
CA VAL A 455 -2.74 -1.27 22.74
C VAL A 455 -2.44 -2.49 23.61
N ASP A 456 -3.45 -3.12 24.21
CA ASP A 456 -3.31 -4.33 25.03
C ASP A 456 -2.67 -5.51 24.27
N ARG A 457 -2.81 -5.54 22.94
CA ARG A 457 -2.23 -6.58 22.07
C ARG A 457 -0.82 -6.22 21.54
N LEU A 458 -0.42 -4.95 21.60
CA LEU A 458 0.84 -4.49 21.01
C LEU A 458 2.06 -5.20 21.54
N GLU A 459 2.19 -5.40 22.85
CA GLU A 459 3.37 -6.05 23.43
C GLU A 459 3.61 -7.46 22.85
N GLY A 460 2.53 -8.22 22.69
CA GLY A 460 2.60 -9.54 22.06
C GLY A 460 3.01 -9.47 20.61
N GLN A 461 2.48 -8.49 19.87
CA GLN A 461 2.78 -8.29 18.45
C GLN A 461 4.20 -7.76 18.22
N LEU A 462 4.68 -6.84 19.03
CA LEU A 462 6.08 -6.37 18.97
C LEU A 462 7.06 -7.51 19.25
N SER A 463 6.74 -8.39 20.21
CA SER A 463 7.52 -9.61 20.44
C SER A 463 7.50 -10.55 19.24
N TYR A 464 6.38 -10.66 18.53
CA TYR A 464 6.27 -11.45 17.30
C TYR A 464 7.11 -10.88 16.16
N LEU A 465 7.09 -9.56 15.96
CA LEU A 465 7.93 -8.85 15.00
C LEU A 465 9.43 -9.04 15.32
N TRP A 466 9.80 -8.86 16.59
CA TRP A 466 11.19 -9.05 17.04
C TRP A 466 11.71 -10.46 16.77
N HIS A 467 10.88 -11.47 17.04
CA HIS A 467 11.24 -12.87 16.76
C HIS A 467 11.50 -13.14 15.27
N GLN A 468 10.93 -12.35 14.39
CA GLN A 468 11.16 -12.41 12.93
C GLN A 468 12.33 -11.53 12.47
N GLY A 469 13.04 -10.87 13.38
CA GLY A 469 14.14 -9.96 13.06
C GLY A 469 13.67 -8.64 12.42
N VAL A 470 12.47 -8.20 12.74
CA VAL A 470 11.91 -6.92 12.27
C VAL A 470 12.30 -5.82 13.26
N ASN A 471 12.99 -4.81 12.76
CA ASN A 471 13.24 -3.58 13.51
C ASN A 471 11.98 -2.71 13.51
N TYR A 472 11.60 -2.20 14.67
CA TYR A 472 10.43 -1.34 14.83
C TYR A 472 10.69 -0.22 15.84
N ARG A 473 9.92 0.85 15.76
CA ARG A 473 9.89 1.86 16.80
C ARG A 473 9.07 1.35 17.99
N VAL A 474 9.64 1.45 19.19
CA VAL A 474 8.85 1.21 20.42
C VAL A 474 7.84 2.35 20.58
N PRO A 475 6.53 2.07 20.58
CA PRO A 475 5.53 3.12 20.68
C PRO A 475 5.50 3.72 22.10
N VAL A 476 5.27 5.03 22.17
CA VAL A 476 5.21 5.75 23.47
C VAL A 476 4.09 5.26 24.37
N GLU A 477 3.06 4.68 23.79
CA GLU A 477 1.91 4.10 24.47
C GLU A 477 2.25 2.88 25.37
N LEU A 478 3.44 2.28 25.16
CA LEU A 478 3.97 1.19 25.99
C LEU A 478 5.08 1.64 26.94
N ALA A 479 5.44 2.93 26.93
CA ALA A 479 6.52 3.45 27.76
C ALA A 479 6.08 3.92 29.16
N ASN A 480 4.80 3.72 29.50
CA ASN A 480 4.21 4.10 30.81
C ASN A 480 4.07 2.92 31.76
#